data_958caed9b92a34f1f5c9851c463b2c2b
#
_entry.id   958caed9b92a34f1f5c9851c463b2c2b
#
_cell.length_a   1.000
_cell.length_b   1.000
_cell.length_c   1.000
_cell.angle_alpha   90.00
_cell.angle_beta   90.00
_cell.angle_gamma   90.00
#
_symmetry.space_group_name_H-M   'P 1'
#
loop_
_entity.id
_entity.type
_entity.pdbx_description
1 polymer ?
#
loop_
_entity_poly.entity_id
_entity_poly.type
_entity_poly.pdbx_seq_one_letter_code
_entity_poly.pdbx_strand_id
1 'polypeptide(L)'
;MGSLVDHDGRAGSPEEHRPRWDELGTALLAYGFFSLLASFADPLIPRAGQHAAQLVFTVTAGVVNAAVAVTVVRLYHRCTGRRGAAFGLRLAVTWAATALLLNAAVQAASGFRWPGLDDSRTGSLVLAQLAGWGSFMLASWVAGARLPTTSARPVSSAPTWAPGASGARH
;
A
#
# COMPACT_ATOMS: atom_id res chain seq x y z
N MET A 1 11.26 -0.08 -30.33
CA MET A 1 10.53 0.38 -29.15
C MET A 1 9.04 0.21 -29.44
N GLY A 2 8.46 -0.91 -29.02
CA GLY A 2 7.06 -1.24 -29.29
C GLY A 2 6.17 -0.56 -28.27
N SER A 3 5.25 0.27 -28.73
CA SER A 3 4.15 0.81 -27.96
C SER A 3 3.29 -0.37 -27.49
N LEU A 4 3.20 -0.60 -26.19
CA LEU A 4 2.21 -1.47 -25.58
C LEU A 4 0.83 -0.79 -25.76
N VAL A 5 0.17 -1.08 -26.87
CA VAL A 5 -1.23 -0.72 -27.07
C VAL A 5 -2.03 -1.74 -26.25
N ASP A 6 -2.71 -1.26 -25.23
CA ASP A 6 -3.64 -2.08 -24.47
C ASP A 6 -4.76 -2.57 -25.39
N HIS A 7 -5.23 -3.79 -25.20
CA HIS A 7 -6.19 -4.46 -26.10
C HIS A 7 -7.51 -3.69 -26.31
N ASP A 8 -7.77 -2.65 -25.51
CA ASP A 8 -8.96 -1.80 -25.64
C ASP A 8 -8.73 -0.49 -26.42
N GLY A 9 -7.55 -0.29 -27.05
CA GLY A 9 -7.25 0.89 -27.87
C GLY A 9 -7.31 2.23 -27.14
N ARG A 10 -7.42 2.23 -25.81
CA ARG A 10 -7.34 3.44 -24.99
C ARG A 10 -5.90 3.68 -24.63
N ALA A 11 -5.29 4.70 -25.24
CA ALA A 11 -4.04 5.26 -24.73
C ALA A 11 -4.27 5.59 -23.24
N GLY A 12 -3.49 4.96 -22.34
CA GLY A 12 -3.57 5.23 -20.92
C GLY A 12 -3.46 6.75 -20.71
N SER A 13 -4.40 7.32 -19.99
CA SER A 13 -4.43 8.77 -19.79
C SER A 13 -3.13 9.22 -19.11
N PRO A 14 -2.55 10.37 -19.53
CA PRO A 14 -1.30 10.90 -18.93
C PRO A 14 -1.37 11.13 -17.42
N GLU A 15 -2.58 11.12 -16.84
CA GLU A 15 -2.81 11.27 -15.40
C GLU A 15 -2.34 10.07 -14.57
N GLU A 16 -2.19 8.89 -15.17
CA GLU A 16 -1.78 7.68 -14.47
C GLU A 16 -0.32 7.71 -14.00
N HIS A 17 0.51 8.57 -14.59
CA HIS A 17 1.95 8.66 -14.34
C HIS A 17 2.35 9.81 -13.40
N ARG A 18 1.42 10.62 -12.91
CA ARG A 18 1.77 11.70 -11.99
C ARG A 18 2.09 11.16 -10.61
N PRO A 19 3.21 11.59 -9.98
CA PRO A 19 3.49 11.27 -8.59
C PRO A 19 2.33 11.80 -7.73
N ARG A 20 1.82 10.93 -6.88
CA ARG A 20 0.67 11.26 -6.04
C ARG A 20 1.18 11.65 -4.67
N TRP A 21 1.25 12.93 -4.45
CA TRP A 21 1.74 13.53 -3.21
C TRP A 21 0.92 13.10 -1.98
N ASP A 22 -0.35 12.74 -2.17
CA ASP A 22 -1.21 12.16 -1.14
C ASP A 22 -0.68 10.80 -0.63
N GLU A 23 -0.23 9.94 -1.54
CA GLU A 23 0.33 8.63 -1.20
C GLU A 23 1.67 8.78 -0.46
N LEU A 24 2.52 9.71 -0.91
CA LEU A 24 3.80 9.99 -0.25
C LEU A 24 3.60 10.65 1.12
N GLY A 25 2.71 11.62 1.22
CA GLY A 25 2.42 12.31 2.49
C GLY A 25 1.91 11.34 3.56
N THR A 26 1.00 10.42 3.19
CA THR A 26 0.52 9.39 4.12
C THR A 26 1.59 8.36 4.47
N ALA A 27 2.48 8.02 3.53
CA ALA A 27 3.62 7.14 3.82
C ALA A 27 4.57 7.76 4.85
N LEU A 28 4.87 9.07 4.73
CA LEU A 28 5.70 9.80 5.69
C LEU A 28 5.06 9.87 7.08
N LEU A 29 3.77 10.20 7.14
CA LEU A 29 3.03 10.23 8.42
C LEU A 29 2.99 8.85 9.09
N ALA A 30 2.72 7.81 8.31
CA ALA A 30 2.72 6.45 8.81
C ALA A 30 4.11 6.02 9.30
N TYR A 31 5.17 6.36 8.55
CA TYR A 31 6.53 6.09 8.98
C TYR A 31 6.83 6.75 10.33
N GLY A 32 6.52 8.02 10.51
CA GLY A 32 6.72 8.74 11.77
C GLY A 32 5.96 8.08 12.94
N PHE A 33 4.69 7.72 12.71
CA PHE A 33 3.87 7.05 13.72
C PHE A 33 4.44 5.66 14.10
N PHE A 34 4.77 4.82 13.11
CA PHE A 34 5.32 3.49 13.38
C PHE A 34 6.73 3.55 13.99
N SER A 35 7.55 4.54 13.62
CA SER A 35 8.85 4.75 14.25
C SER A 35 8.72 5.13 15.74
N LEU A 36 7.73 5.97 16.06
CA LEU A 36 7.41 6.29 17.45
C LEU A 36 6.95 5.04 18.22
N LEU A 37 6.03 4.26 17.67
CA LEU A 37 5.60 3.00 18.28
C LEU A 37 6.75 2.01 18.48
N ALA A 38 7.65 1.90 17.48
CA ALA A 38 8.80 1.02 17.57
C ALA A 38 9.74 1.39 18.72
N SER A 39 9.86 2.68 19.06
CA SER A 39 10.66 3.15 20.19
C SER A 39 10.13 2.62 21.54
N PHE A 40 8.84 2.38 21.66
CA PHE A 40 8.25 1.74 22.85
C PHE A 40 8.34 0.21 22.82
N ALA A 41 8.56 -0.38 21.63
CA ALA A 41 8.65 -1.82 21.46
C ALA A 41 10.07 -2.38 21.69
N ASP A 42 11.08 -1.53 21.92
CA ASP A 42 12.47 -1.95 22.12
C ASP A 42 12.64 -3.11 23.12
N PRO A 43 12.01 -3.12 24.32
CA PRO A 43 12.14 -4.23 25.27
C PRO A 43 11.56 -5.55 24.74
N LEU A 44 10.68 -5.50 23.72
CA LEU A 44 10.06 -6.69 23.14
C LEU A 44 10.90 -7.30 22.02
N ILE A 45 11.94 -6.60 21.53
CA ILE A 45 12.78 -7.09 20.44
C ILE A 45 13.72 -8.18 20.98
N PRO A 46 13.67 -9.42 20.44
CA PRO A 46 14.50 -10.52 20.91
C PRO A 46 16.00 -10.27 20.66
N ARG A 47 16.84 -10.74 21.55
CA ARG A 47 18.29 -10.71 21.38
C ARG A 47 18.78 -11.80 20.42
N ALA A 48 19.99 -11.61 19.88
CA ALA A 48 20.67 -12.64 19.10
C ALA A 48 20.75 -13.96 19.92
N GLY A 49 20.54 -15.09 19.23
CA GLY A 49 20.52 -16.42 19.87
C GLY A 49 19.17 -16.86 20.45
N GLN A 50 18.19 -15.97 20.58
CA GLN A 50 16.83 -16.33 21.03
C GLN A 50 15.95 -16.77 19.84
N HIS A 51 16.31 -17.85 19.15
CA HIS A 51 15.71 -18.25 17.88
C HIS A 51 14.18 -18.37 17.89
N ALA A 52 13.60 -19.00 18.93
CA ALA A 52 12.16 -19.14 19.03
C ALA A 52 11.47 -17.79 19.18
N ALA A 53 11.99 -16.90 20.03
CA ALA A 53 11.47 -15.55 20.22
C ALA A 53 11.63 -14.70 18.94
N GLN A 54 12.77 -14.81 18.25
CA GLN A 54 13.00 -14.15 16.96
C GLN A 54 12.02 -14.59 15.89
N LEU A 55 11.72 -15.89 15.80
CA LEU A 55 10.73 -16.43 14.87
C LEU A 55 9.34 -15.85 15.17
N VAL A 56 8.90 -15.93 16.44
CA VAL A 56 7.61 -15.39 16.86
C VAL A 56 7.51 -13.90 16.56
N PHE A 57 8.54 -13.13 16.89
CA PHE A 57 8.59 -11.69 16.63
C PHE A 57 8.49 -11.38 15.12
N THR A 58 9.25 -12.08 14.30
CA THR A 58 9.26 -11.93 12.84
C THR A 58 7.91 -12.27 12.21
N VAL A 59 7.31 -13.40 12.62
CA VAL A 59 5.97 -13.81 12.14
C VAL A 59 4.91 -12.81 12.57
N THR A 60 4.96 -12.36 13.82
CA THR A 60 4.02 -11.34 14.34
C THR A 60 4.14 -10.03 13.56
N ALA A 61 5.37 -9.57 13.29
CA ALA A 61 5.61 -8.40 12.46
C ALA A 61 5.01 -8.57 11.05
N GLY A 62 5.18 -9.73 10.43
CA GLY A 62 4.59 -10.06 9.13
C GLY A 62 3.06 -10.00 9.15
N VAL A 63 2.43 -10.63 10.13
CA VAL A 63 0.95 -10.65 10.28
C VAL A 63 0.39 -9.25 10.53
N VAL A 64 0.98 -8.50 11.43
CA VAL A 64 0.56 -7.12 11.74
C VAL A 64 0.67 -6.24 10.50
N ASN A 65 1.80 -6.29 9.79
CA ASN A 65 1.97 -5.51 8.56
C ASN A 65 0.99 -5.92 7.45
N ALA A 66 0.68 -7.20 7.30
CA ALA A 66 -0.34 -7.66 6.36
C ALA A 66 -1.74 -7.11 6.73
N ALA A 67 -2.11 -7.10 8.00
CA ALA A 67 -3.37 -6.53 8.46
C ALA A 67 -3.43 -5.00 8.21
N VAL A 68 -2.34 -4.28 8.49
CA VAL A 68 -2.20 -2.85 8.18
C VAL A 68 -2.36 -2.61 6.68
N ALA A 69 -1.70 -3.41 5.84
CA ALA A 69 -1.78 -3.31 4.39
C ALA A 69 -3.22 -3.42 3.87
N VAL A 70 -3.95 -4.44 4.32
CA VAL A 70 -5.35 -4.64 3.94
C VAL A 70 -6.22 -3.45 4.37
N THR A 71 -5.99 -2.94 5.58
CA THR A 71 -6.72 -1.78 6.11
C THR A 71 -6.43 -0.52 5.30
N VAL A 72 -5.18 -0.25 5.00
CA VAL A 72 -4.73 0.92 4.22
C VAL A 72 -5.31 0.88 2.81
N VAL A 73 -5.21 -0.27 2.11
CA VAL A 73 -5.76 -0.42 0.76
C VAL A 73 -7.28 -0.20 0.74
N ARG A 74 -8.01 -0.75 1.72
CA ARG A 74 -9.46 -0.56 1.86
C ARG A 74 -9.83 0.90 2.16
N LEU A 75 -9.07 1.55 3.04
CA LEU A 75 -9.29 2.95 3.37
C LEU A 75 -9.08 3.86 2.16
N TYR A 76 -7.96 3.68 1.45
CA TYR A 76 -7.68 4.41 0.21
C TYR A 76 -8.76 4.18 -0.85
N HIS A 77 -9.20 2.92 -1.00
CA HIS A 77 -10.31 2.61 -1.91
C HIS A 77 -11.58 3.37 -1.54
N ARG A 78 -11.95 3.41 -0.26
CA ARG A 78 -13.13 4.15 0.23
C ARG A 78 -13.02 5.65 -0.03
N CYS A 79 -11.85 6.23 0.18
CA CYS A 79 -11.62 7.68 0.02
C CYS A 79 -11.45 8.11 -1.43
N THR A 80 -10.87 7.27 -2.29
CA THR A 80 -10.47 7.67 -3.66
C THR A 80 -11.17 6.89 -4.77
N GLY A 81 -11.91 5.84 -4.44
CA GLY A 81 -12.50 4.91 -5.41
C GLY A 81 -11.51 4.06 -6.19
N ARG A 82 -10.19 4.21 -5.94
CA ARG A 82 -9.13 3.48 -6.65
C ARG A 82 -9.14 2.00 -6.29
N ARG A 83 -8.81 1.15 -7.25
CA ARG A 83 -8.87 -0.30 -7.09
C ARG A 83 -7.95 -1.02 -8.07
N GLY A 84 -7.87 -2.35 -7.91
CA GLY A 84 -7.07 -3.24 -8.73
C GLY A 84 -5.71 -3.58 -8.14
N ALA A 85 -5.13 -4.69 -8.60
CA ALA A 85 -3.84 -5.18 -8.13
C ALA A 85 -2.69 -4.16 -8.33
N ALA A 86 -2.70 -3.46 -9.47
CA ALA A 86 -1.71 -2.43 -9.78
C ALA A 86 -1.76 -1.25 -8.79
N PHE A 87 -2.96 -0.83 -8.37
CA PHE A 87 -3.13 0.19 -7.34
C PHE A 87 -2.55 -0.29 -6.00
N GLY A 88 -2.94 -1.49 -5.55
CA GLY A 88 -2.45 -2.06 -4.29
C GLY A 88 -0.92 -2.19 -4.27
N LEU A 89 -0.34 -2.68 -5.36
CA LEU A 89 1.11 -2.83 -5.49
C LEU A 89 1.83 -1.48 -5.48
N ARG A 90 1.34 -0.48 -6.24
CA ARG A 90 1.94 0.85 -6.28
C ARG A 90 1.93 1.50 -4.90
N LEU A 91 0.80 1.47 -4.20
CA LEU A 91 0.68 2.00 -2.85
C LEU A 91 1.69 1.34 -1.91
N ALA A 92 1.81 0.00 -1.98
CA ALA A 92 2.76 -0.75 -1.19
C ALA A 92 4.21 -0.40 -1.49
N VAL A 93 4.56 -0.27 -2.76
CA VAL A 93 5.93 0.10 -3.17
C VAL A 93 6.26 1.51 -2.69
N THR A 94 5.34 2.47 -2.82
CA THR A 94 5.54 3.84 -2.33
C THR A 94 5.81 3.85 -0.82
N TRP A 95 5.01 3.12 -0.04
CA TRP A 95 5.17 3.06 1.41
C TRP A 95 6.45 2.34 1.82
N ALA A 96 6.73 1.17 1.22
CA ALA A 96 7.93 0.40 1.52
C ALA A 96 9.21 1.16 1.14
N ALA A 97 9.25 1.76 -0.05
CA ALA A 97 10.40 2.54 -0.50
C ALA A 97 10.65 3.75 0.40
N THR A 98 9.59 4.50 0.78
CA THR A 98 9.70 5.62 1.70
C THR A 98 10.28 5.18 3.04
N ALA A 99 9.76 4.10 3.63
CA ALA A 99 10.22 3.60 4.92
C ALA A 99 11.66 3.09 4.85
N LEU A 100 12.02 2.35 3.81
CA LEU A 100 13.39 1.82 3.64
C LEU A 100 14.41 2.93 3.44
N LEU A 101 14.08 3.96 2.64
CA LEU A 101 14.96 5.11 2.41
C LEU A 101 15.15 5.93 3.69
N LEU A 102 14.08 6.17 4.46
CA LEU A 102 14.17 6.89 5.73
C LEU A 102 14.94 6.08 6.77
N ASN A 103 14.72 4.76 6.86
CA ASN A 103 15.50 3.89 7.72
C ASN A 103 16.99 3.91 7.36
N ALA A 104 17.31 3.83 6.07
CA ALA A 104 18.70 3.91 5.60
C ALA A 104 19.33 5.26 5.95
N ALA A 105 18.60 6.37 5.79
CA ALA A 105 19.09 7.70 6.17
C ALA A 105 19.33 7.83 7.68
N VAL A 106 18.41 7.34 8.51
CA VAL A 106 18.55 7.33 9.97
C VAL A 106 19.76 6.49 10.40
N GLN A 107 19.92 5.28 9.83
CA GLN A 107 21.08 4.43 10.12
C GLN A 107 22.40 5.06 9.69
N ALA A 108 22.45 5.67 8.51
CA ALA A 108 23.66 6.36 8.05
C ALA A 108 24.01 7.54 8.97
N ALA A 109 23.01 8.32 9.39
CA ALA A 109 23.22 9.44 10.31
C ALA A 109 23.68 9.01 11.72
N SER A 110 23.29 7.79 12.16
CA SER A 110 23.65 7.22 13.46
C SER A 110 24.89 6.32 13.42
N GLY A 111 25.70 6.36 12.37
CA GLY A 111 26.90 5.54 12.21
C GLY A 111 26.60 4.07 11.99
N PHE A 112 25.55 3.75 11.22
CA PHE A 112 25.04 2.42 10.91
C PHE A 112 24.57 1.62 12.14
N ARG A 113 24.16 2.34 13.18
CA ARG A 113 23.51 1.75 14.36
C ARG A 113 22.06 2.18 14.41
N TRP A 114 21.21 1.31 14.92
CA TRP A 114 19.83 1.71 15.16
C TRP A 114 19.78 2.54 16.46
N PRO A 115 19.30 3.79 16.43
CA PRO A 115 19.28 4.64 17.60
C PRO A 115 18.50 4.00 18.74
N GLY A 116 19.15 3.88 19.91
CA GLY A 116 18.53 3.31 21.11
C GLY A 116 18.45 1.79 21.16
N LEU A 117 18.93 1.08 20.11
CA LEU A 117 18.89 -0.38 20.07
C LEU A 117 20.29 -0.98 20.33
N ASP A 118 20.36 -1.99 21.17
CA ASP A 118 21.54 -2.81 21.40
C ASP A 118 21.87 -3.63 20.13
N ASP A 119 23.14 -3.73 19.78
CA ASP A 119 23.63 -4.48 18.62
C ASP A 119 23.13 -5.94 18.61
N SER A 120 22.94 -6.56 19.78
CA SER A 120 22.39 -7.92 19.90
C SER A 120 20.95 -8.07 19.41
N ARG A 121 20.20 -6.98 19.24
CA ARG A 121 18.80 -6.94 18.82
C ARG A 121 18.63 -6.47 17.39
N THR A 122 19.64 -5.82 16.82
CA THR A 122 19.57 -5.23 15.48
C THR A 122 19.20 -6.26 14.41
N GLY A 123 19.79 -7.47 14.45
CA GLY A 123 19.49 -8.55 13.52
C GLY A 123 18.02 -8.99 13.56
N SER A 124 17.44 -9.08 14.75
CA SER A 124 16.02 -9.45 14.92
C SER A 124 15.09 -8.37 14.36
N LEU A 125 15.44 -7.09 14.55
CA LEU A 125 14.68 -5.98 13.99
C LEU A 125 14.73 -5.97 12.47
N VAL A 126 15.91 -6.17 11.86
CA VAL A 126 16.08 -6.22 10.40
C VAL A 126 15.25 -7.35 9.78
N LEU A 127 15.29 -8.56 10.38
CA LEU A 127 14.48 -9.69 9.93
C LEU A 127 12.98 -9.38 10.00
N ALA A 128 12.55 -8.79 11.12
CA ALA A 128 11.14 -8.41 11.28
C ALA A 128 10.71 -7.32 10.28
N GLN A 129 11.57 -6.36 9.96
CA GLN A 129 11.31 -5.35 8.94
C GLN A 129 11.19 -5.96 7.55
N LEU A 130 12.10 -6.86 7.16
CA LEU A 130 12.05 -7.53 5.86
C LEU A 130 10.78 -8.38 5.73
N ALA A 131 10.45 -9.17 6.74
CA ALA A 131 9.22 -9.95 6.77
C ALA A 131 7.97 -9.04 6.76
N GLY A 132 8.00 -7.96 7.53
CA GLY A 132 6.92 -6.99 7.61
C GLY A 132 6.65 -6.32 6.27
N TRP A 133 7.67 -5.78 5.61
CA TRP A 133 7.51 -5.12 4.31
C TRP A 133 7.15 -6.10 3.20
N GLY A 134 7.72 -7.32 3.19
CA GLY A 134 7.34 -8.38 2.25
C GLY A 134 5.87 -8.75 2.39
N SER A 135 5.39 -8.95 3.61
CA SER A 135 3.99 -9.23 3.92
C SER A 135 3.07 -8.07 3.56
N PHE A 136 3.50 -6.82 3.81
CA PHE A 136 2.76 -5.62 3.45
C PHE A 136 2.55 -5.52 1.93
N MET A 137 3.60 -5.73 1.14
CA MET A 137 3.51 -5.68 -0.32
C MET A 137 2.59 -6.77 -0.87
N LEU A 138 2.75 -8.00 -0.43
CA LEU A 138 1.92 -9.13 -0.85
C LEU A 138 0.45 -8.92 -0.48
N ALA A 139 0.18 -8.54 0.76
CA ALA A 139 -1.17 -8.31 1.24
C ALA A 139 -1.85 -7.11 0.54
N SER A 140 -1.11 -6.03 0.23
CA SER A 140 -1.62 -4.89 -0.52
C SER A 140 -2.00 -5.27 -1.95
N TRP A 141 -1.16 -6.05 -2.61
CA TRP A 141 -1.44 -6.56 -3.96
C TRP A 141 -2.71 -7.42 -3.98
N VAL A 142 -2.80 -8.41 -3.07
CA VAL A 142 -3.98 -9.29 -2.95
C VAL A 142 -5.24 -8.50 -2.57
N ALA A 143 -5.13 -7.57 -1.62
CA ALA A 143 -6.26 -6.74 -1.21
C ALA A 143 -6.75 -5.87 -2.36
N GLY A 144 -5.84 -5.23 -3.12
CA GLY A 144 -6.18 -4.44 -4.30
C GLY A 144 -6.90 -5.27 -5.37
N ALA A 145 -6.43 -6.49 -5.62
CA ALA A 145 -7.03 -7.40 -6.60
C ALA A 145 -8.46 -7.86 -6.20
N ARG A 146 -8.73 -7.95 -4.90
CA ARG A 146 -10.03 -8.40 -4.37
C ARG A 146 -11.06 -7.28 -4.17
N LEU A 147 -10.70 -6.02 -4.42
CA LEU A 147 -11.66 -4.94 -4.34
C LEU A 147 -12.73 -5.11 -5.41
N PRO A 148 -14.02 -4.99 -5.04
CA PRO A 148 -15.11 -5.20 -5.99
C PRO A 148 -15.00 -4.22 -7.14
N THR A 149 -15.04 -4.75 -8.35
CA THR A 149 -15.32 -3.93 -9.52
C THR A 149 -16.75 -3.47 -9.36
N THR A 150 -16.97 -2.18 -9.11
CA THR A 150 -18.33 -1.64 -9.21
C THR A 150 -18.74 -1.91 -10.66
N SER A 151 -19.61 -2.89 -10.90
CA SER A 151 -20.29 -3.05 -12.17
C SER A 151 -20.77 -1.65 -12.49
N ALA A 152 -20.34 -1.09 -13.61
CA ALA A 152 -20.91 0.16 -14.09
C ALA A 152 -22.41 -0.04 -13.99
N ARG A 153 -23.06 0.73 -13.12
CA ARG A 153 -24.52 0.72 -13.04
C ARG A 153 -24.94 0.87 -14.50
N PRO A 154 -25.65 -0.10 -15.10
CA PRO A 154 -26.10 0.10 -16.44
C PRO A 154 -26.77 1.47 -16.43
N VAL A 155 -26.24 2.38 -17.25
CA VAL A 155 -26.86 3.67 -17.45
C VAL A 155 -28.27 3.28 -17.85
N SER A 156 -29.20 3.45 -16.90
CA SER A 156 -30.62 3.22 -17.16
C SER A 156 -30.88 4.00 -18.44
N SER A 157 -31.09 3.27 -19.51
CA SER A 157 -31.42 3.86 -20.80
C SER A 157 -32.48 4.90 -20.51
N ALA A 158 -32.10 6.18 -20.64
CA ALA A 158 -33.01 7.28 -20.45
C ALA A 158 -34.26 6.93 -21.27
N PRO A 159 -35.46 7.07 -20.68
CA PRO A 159 -36.66 6.80 -21.43
C PRO A 159 -36.58 7.61 -22.69
N THR A 160 -36.57 6.92 -23.83
CA THR A 160 -36.65 7.54 -25.14
C THR A 160 -37.97 8.31 -25.16
N TRP A 161 -37.91 9.60 -24.93
CA TRP A 161 -38.97 10.52 -25.19
C TRP A 161 -39.20 10.49 -26.73
N ALA A 162 -40.10 9.68 -27.16
CA ALA A 162 -40.65 9.82 -28.49
C ALA A 162 -41.56 11.04 -28.44
N PRO A 163 -41.24 12.16 -29.09
CA PRO A 163 -42.21 13.24 -29.26
C PRO A 163 -43.31 12.70 -30.15
N GLY A 164 -44.51 12.66 -29.59
CA GLY A 164 -45.69 12.16 -30.24
C GLY A 164 -45.86 12.75 -31.62
N ALA A 165 -46.01 11.88 -32.59
CA ALA A 165 -46.57 12.22 -33.91
C ALA A 165 -47.98 12.74 -33.69
N SER A 166 -48.13 14.06 -33.54
CA SER A 166 -49.40 14.78 -33.62
C SER A 166 -49.80 14.79 -35.08
N GLY A 167 -50.69 13.90 -35.41
CA GLY A 167 -51.33 13.89 -36.75
C GLY A 167 -52.05 15.18 -37.03
N ALA A 168 -51.67 15.81 -38.13
CA ALA A 168 -52.51 16.77 -38.80
C ALA A 168 -53.46 16.01 -39.71
N ARG A 169 -54.75 16.01 -39.39
CA ARG A 169 -55.84 15.84 -40.33
C ARG A 169 -56.51 17.20 -40.52
N HIS A 170 -56.67 17.52 -41.72
CA HIS A 170 -57.48 18.43 -42.49
C HIS A 170 -56.68 19.42 -43.31
#